data_418ecdf72bb09dda41d027284b95557b
#
_entry.id   418ecdf72bb09dda41d027284b95557b
#
_cell.length_a   1.000
_cell.length_b   1.000
_cell.length_c   1.000
_cell.angle_alpha   90.00
_cell.angle_beta   90.00
_cell.angle_gamma   90.00
#
_symmetry.space_group_name_H-M   'P 1'
#
loop_
_entity.id
_entity.type
_entity.pdbx_description
1 polymer ?
#
loop_
_entity_poly.entity_id
_entity_poly.type
_entity_poly.pdbx_seq_one_letter_code
_entity_poly.pdbx_strand_id
1 'polypeptide(L)'
;DLSKNTIGTYRYGFQRFVSIVGEDAPLNAETFETFLSAIKDFSPSTKQIWRSAVLGLYTFSKSGDLAEIRGIIKHYTRKQGKRMVNFNREAVEQVIEYCSQLSGDLPALRDRAFVLTLADTGLRISEACALKRGDIDWLEARAIIIGKGDKQAVIRFSDRSIQVMREYHTACASIEPNTRLPLKSQPVFARHDIRASKKIKPISASGMWTAIKGDPMQGIKGRIEEAGVDRSLVRIHDFRHYFVTMTYLAKGNLKLSQELARHDSIDTTNRYTHFGGEADAAYDEIFNKRK
;
A
#
# COMPACT_ATOMS: atom_id res chain seq x y z
N ASP A 1 -4.26 -1.70 -21.32
CA ASP A 1 -3.80 -0.34 -20.94
C ASP A 1 -3.02 -0.37 -19.63
N LEU A 2 -1.92 0.42 -19.57
CA LEU A 2 -1.13 0.55 -18.35
C LEU A 2 -1.75 1.60 -17.42
N SER A 3 -1.68 1.35 -16.10
CA SER A 3 -2.11 2.35 -15.11
C SER A 3 -1.24 3.62 -15.17
N LYS A 4 -1.80 4.77 -14.77
CA LYS A 4 -1.05 6.05 -14.70
C LYS A 4 0.24 5.92 -13.87
N ASN A 5 0.20 5.16 -12.77
CA ASN A 5 1.37 4.92 -11.92
C ASN A 5 2.42 4.07 -12.64
N THR A 6 2.01 3.04 -13.38
CA THR A 6 2.91 2.22 -14.19
C THR A 6 3.58 3.06 -15.29
N ILE A 7 2.80 3.92 -15.97
CA ILE A 7 3.33 4.85 -16.97
C ILE A 7 4.38 5.79 -16.35
N GLY A 8 4.07 6.38 -15.19
CA GLY A 8 5.02 7.23 -14.47
C GLY A 8 6.33 6.52 -14.11
N THR A 9 6.21 5.29 -13.61
CA THR A 9 7.37 4.46 -13.24
C THR A 9 8.21 4.07 -14.46
N TYR A 10 7.56 3.73 -15.57
CA TYR A 10 8.24 3.40 -16.83
C TYR A 10 8.92 4.63 -17.42
N ARG A 11 8.27 5.80 -17.39
CA ARG A 11 8.88 7.07 -17.82
C ARG A 11 10.18 7.33 -17.07
N TYR A 12 10.19 7.16 -15.76
CA TYR A 12 11.40 7.31 -14.96
C TYR A 12 12.49 6.28 -15.36
N GLY A 13 12.09 5.04 -15.63
CA GLY A 13 13.02 4.01 -16.15
C GLY A 13 13.65 4.39 -17.49
N PHE A 14 12.86 4.97 -18.40
CA PHE A 14 13.37 5.48 -19.67
C PHE A 14 14.30 6.67 -19.50
N GLN A 15 13.93 7.65 -18.69
CA GLN A 15 14.81 8.80 -18.39
C GLN A 15 16.13 8.34 -17.82
N ARG A 16 16.12 7.32 -16.94
CA ARG A 16 17.33 6.74 -16.39
C ARG A 16 18.16 6.01 -17.45
N PHE A 17 17.52 5.26 -18.34
CA PHE A 17 18.18 4.62 -19.47
C PHE A 17 18.89 5.67 -20.34
N VAL A 18 18.17 6.66 -20.83
CA VAL A 18 18.73 7.74 -21.67
C VAL A 18 19.88 8.48 -20.97
N SER A 19 19.74 8.73 -19.65
CA SER A 19 20.83 9.40 -18.89
C SER A 19 22.12 8.58 -18.78
N ILE A 20 22.05 7.26 -18.96
CA ILE A 20 23.21 6.35 -18.90
C ILE A 20 23.83 6.15 -20.27
N VAL A 21 23.01 5.89 -21.28
CA VAL A 21 23.49 5.49 -22.61
C VAL A 21 23.49 6.62 -23.64
N GLY A 22 22.80 7.73 -23.39
CA GLY A 22 22.62 8.83 -24.32
C GLY A 22 21.34 8.74 -25.15
N GLU A 23 20.88 9.86 -25.70
CA GLU A 23 19.65 9.93 -26.50
C GLU A 23 19.74 9.22 -27.83
N ASP A 24 20.91 9.28 -28.47
CA ASP A 24 21.19 8.71 -29.80
C ASP A 24 21.77 7.29 -29.75
N ALA A 25 21.82 6.68 -28.57
CA ALA A 25 22.39 5.33 -28.42
C ALA A 25 21.58 4.28 -29.20
N PRO A 26 22.22 3.38 -29.94
CA PRO A 26 21.53 2.34 -30.67
C PRO A 26 20.82 1.37 -29.72
N LEU A 27 19.64 0.90 -30.11
CA LEU A 27 18.89 -0.07 -29.32
C LEU A 27 19.37 -1.51 -29.64
N ASN A 28 20.61 -1.83 -29.22
CA ASN A 28 21.26 -3.12 -29.38
C ASN A 28 21.59 -3.79 -28.04
N ALA A 29 22.12 -5.02 -28.08
CA ALA A 29 22.45 -5.79 -26.89
C ALA A 29 23.52 -5.11 -26.01
N GLU A 30 24.56 -4.53 -26.61
CA GLU A 30 25.67 -3.84 -25.92
C GLU A 30 25.14 -2.64 -25.09
N THR A 31 24.29 -1.82 -25.69
CA THR A 31 23.66 -0.67 -25.00
C THR A 31 22.79 -1.14 -23.83
N PHE A 32 22.06 -2.25 -24.01
CA PHE A 32 21.24 -2.81 -22.94
C PHE A 32 22.11 -3.35 -21.78
N GLU A 33 23.23 -4.01 -22.08
CA GLU A 33 24.16 -4.50 -21.07
C GLU A 33 24.86 -3.39 -20.31
N THR A 34 25.25 -2.30 -20.99
CA THR A 34 25.76 -1.07 -20.37
C THR A 34 24.78 -0.52 -19.36
N PHE A 35 23.50 -0.44 -19.73
CA PHE A 35 22.45 -0.02 -18.81
C PHE A 35 22.32 -0.95 -17.59
N LEU A 36 22.30 -2.28 -17.79
CA LEU A 36 22.20 -3.24 -16.69
C LEU A 36 23.39 -3.12 -15.71
N SER A 37 24.58 -2.94 -16.24
CA SER A 37 25.80 -2.75 -15.45
C SER A 37 25.75 -1.50 -14.60
N ALA A 38 25.25 -0.38 -15.16
CA ALA A 38 25.13 0.88 -14.46
C ALA A 38 24.06 0.87 -13.33
N ILE A 39 23.08 -0.02 -13.43
CA ILE A 39 22.03 -0.14 -12.37
C ILE A 39 22.28 -1.28 -11.38
N LYS A 40 23.44 -1.95 -11.42
CA LYS A 40 23.74 -3.16 -10.60
C LYS A 40 23.55 -2.98 -9.10
N ASP A 41 23.83 -1.78 -8.57
CA ASP A 41 23.80 -1.48 -7.14
C ASP A 41 22.43 -1.07 -6.61
N PHE A 42 21.44 -0.90 -7.51
CA PHE A 42 20.07 -0.57 -7.10
C PHE A 42 19.33 -1.80 -6.54
N SER A 43 18.24 -1.53 -5.82
CA SER A 43 17.42 -2.59 -5.24
C SER A 43 16.91 -3.55 -6.32
N PRO A 44 16.75 -4.86 -6.04
CA PRO A 44 16.27 -5.82 -7.03
C PRO A 44 14.92 -5.47 -7.65
N SER A 45 14.01 -4.89 -6.87
CA SER A 45 12.71 -4.43 -7.37
C SER A 45 12.85 -3.24 -8.32
N THR A 46 13.70 -2.27 -8.00
CA THR A 46 14.01 -1.14 -8.87
C THR A 46 14.60 -1.60 -10.19
N LYS A 47 15.61 -2.47 -10.12
CA LYS A 47 16.24 -3.09 -11.32
C LYS A 47 15.22 -3.82 -12.18
N GLN A 48 14.33 -4.60 -11.58
CA GLN A 48 13.30 -5.33 -12.31
C GLN A 48 12.35 -4.38 -13.06
N ILE A 49 11.89 -3.31 -12.40
CA ILE A 49 10.95 -2.37 -13.01
C ILE A 49 11.60 -1.62 -14.18
N TRP A 50 12.80 -1.04 -13.97
CA TRP A 50 13.50 -0.31 -15.01
C TRP A 50 13.87 -1.19 -16.19
N ARG A 51 14.36 -2.39 -15.92
CA ARG A 51 14.62 -3.40 -16.95
C ARG A 51 13.37 -3.74 -17.76
N SER A 52 12.22 -3.94 -17.09
CA SER A 52 10.97 -4.24 -17.79
C SER A 52 10.52 -3.09 -18.68
N ALA A 53 10.68 -1.84 -18.21
CA ALA A 53 10.39 -0.66 -19.01
C ALA A 53 11.27 -0.61 -20.27
N VAL A 54 12.60 -0.70 -20.11
CA VAL A 54 13.56 -0.63 -21.23
C VAL A 54 13.37 -1.80 -22.19
N LEU A 55 13.15 -3.03 -21.68
CA LEU A 55 12.85 -4.18 -22.54
C LEU A 55 11.56 -3.96 -23.37
N GLY A 56 10.58 -3.28 -22.81
CA GLY A 56 9.38 -2.86 -23.54
C GLY A 56 9.71 -1.95 -24.72
N LEU A 57 10.66 -1.02 -24.56
CA LEU A 57 11.14 -0.14 -25.64
C LEU A 57 11.79 -0.96 -26.76
N TYR A 58 12.71 -1.87 -26.44
CA TYR A 58 13.35 -2.74 -27.41
C TYR A 58 12.35 -3.66 -28.14
N THR A 59 11.34 -4.13 -27.44
CA THR A 59 10.27 -4.93 -28.03
C THR A 59 9.44 -4.09 -29.02
N PHE A 60 9.11 -2.85 -28.63
CA PHE A 60 8.36 -1.94 -29.49
C PHE A 60 9.14 -1.54 -30.75
N SER A 61 10.42 -1.27 -30.59
CA SER A 61 11.33 -0.93 -31.73
C SER A 61 11.62 -2.11 -32.65
N LYS A 62 11.16 -3.31 -32.31
CA LYS A 62 11.46 -4.57 -33.03
C LYS A 62 12.98 -4.83 -33.19
N SER A 63 13.77 -4.49 -32.16
CA SER A 63 15.22 -4.74 -32.16
C SER A 63 15.52 -6.22 -32.51
N GLY A 64 16.49 -6.43 -33.40
CA GLY A 64 16.95 -7.76 -33.79
C GLY A 64 17.59 -8.56 -32.66
N ASP A 65 18.08 -7.87 -31.61
CA ASP A 65 18.86 -8.46 -30.52
C ASP A 65 17.99 -8.95 -29.34
N LEU A 66 16.66 -8.99 -29.49
CA LEU A 66 15.76 -9.38 -28.39
C LEU A 66 16.05 -10.75 -27.79
N ALA A 67 16.50 -11.71 -28.60
CA ALA A 67 16.85 -13.05 -28.12
C ALA A 67 18.11 -13.01 -27.24
N GLU A 68 19.12 -12.28 -27.66
CA GLU A 68 20.36 -12.06 -26.91
C GLU A 68 20.11 -11.30 -25.63
N ILE A 69 19.35 -10.20 -25.68
CA ILE A 69 18.96 -9.40 -24.51
C ILE A 69 18.24 -10.24 -23.45
N ARG A 70 17.36 -11.16 -23.86
CA ARG A 70 16.71 -12.10 -22.93
C ARG A 70 17.71 -13.05 -22.28
N GLY A 71 18.73 -13.48 -23.00
CA GLY A 71 19.85 -14.25 -22.47
C GLY A 71 20.64 -13.48 -21.42
N ILE A 72 21.01 -12.24 -21.73
CA ILE A 72 21.69 -11.31 -20.83
C ILE A 72 20.85 -11.12 -19.55
N ILE A 73 19.57 -10.82 -19.69
CA ILE A 73 18.66 -10.66 -18.53
C ILE A 73 18.67 -11.89 -17.64
N LYS A 74 18.65 -13.09 -18.20
CA LYS A 74 18.67 -14.35 -17.43
C LYS A 74 19.95 -14.47 -16.61
N HIS A 75 21.09 -14.07 -17.17
CA HIS A 75 22.38 -14.06 -16.51
C HIS A 75 22.41 -13.08 -15.31
N TYR A 76 21.90 -11.86 -15.51
CA TYR A 76 21.84 -10.83 -14.46
C TYR A 76 20.72 -11.03 -13.41
N THR A 77 19.82 -12.00 -13.61
CA THR A 77 18.68 -12.23 -12.73
C THR A 77 18.90 -13.44 -11.83
N ARG A 78 19.31 -13.22 -10.59
CA ARG A 78 19.23 -14.29 -9.58
C ARG A 78 17.77 -14.38 -9.09
N LYS A 79 17.22 -15.61 -9.06
CA LYS A 79 15.94 -15.86 -8.37
C LYS A 79 16.13 -15.50 -6.90
N GLN A 80 15.44 -14.48 -6.44
CA GLN A 80 15.39 -14.17 -5.01
C GLN A 80 14.31 -15.04 -4.36
N GLY A 81 14.66 -15.67 -3.23
CA GLY A 81 13.69 -16.33 -2.37
C GLY A 81 12.64 -15.31 -1.90
N LYS A 82 11.41 -15.77 -1.71
CA LYS A 82 10.34 -14.96 -1.12
C LYS A 82 10.74 -14.59 0.30
N ARG A 83 10.88 -13.29 0.57
CA ARG A 83 11.18 -12.82 1.93
C ARG A 83 9.91 -12.88 2.77
N MET A 84 10.05 -13.33 4.02
CA MET A 84 9.00 -13.24 5.03
C MET A 84 8.59 -11.77 5.24
N VAL A 85 7.34 -11.53 5.59
CA VAL A 85 6.90 -10.19 6.00
C VAL A 85 7.52 -9.92 7.37
N ASN A 86 8.20 -8.80 7.49
CA ASN A 86 8.70 -8.33 8.77
C ASN A 86 8.21 -6.90 8.96
N PHE A 87 7.51 -6.65 10.07
CA PHE A 87 7.06 -5.33 10.51
C PHE A 87 7.04 -5.31 12.05
N ASN A 88 7.19 -4.15 12.63
CA ASN A 88 7.12 -3.98 14.08
C ASN A 88 5.66 -3.91 14.51
N ARG A 89 5.13 -5.03 15.04
CA ARG A 89 3.73 -5.16 15.43
C ARG A 89 3.39 -4.20 16.58
N GLU A 90 4.23 -4.15 17.61
CA GLU A 90 4.02 -3.30 18.79
C GLU A 90 3.97 -1.82 18.39
N ALA A 91 4.88 -1.40 17.52
CA ALA A 91 4.88 -0.04 17.00
C ALA A 91 3.60 0.30 16.21
N VAL A 92 3.07 -0.64 15.41
CA VAL A 92 1.80 -0.46 14.71
C VAL A 92 0.63 -0.38 15.69
N GLU A 93 0.59 -1.25 16.70
CA GLU A 93 -0.43 -1.24 17.76
C GLU A 93 -0.41 0.08 18.54
N GLN A 94 0.77 0.60 18.89
CA GLN A 94 0.93 1.90 19.55
C GLN A 94 0.36 3.05 18.71
N VAL A 95 0.59 3.06 17.39
CA VAL A 95 0.01 4.06 16.49
C VAL A 95 -1.50 3.92 16.39
N ILE A 96 -2.02 2.69 16.32
CA ILE A 96 -3.48 2.44 16.30
C ILE A 96 -4.12 2.96 17.59
N GLU A 97 -3.53 2.65 18.73
CA GLU A 97 -4.02 3.09 20.04
C GLU A 97 -4.03 4.61 20.15
N TYR A 98 -2.90 5.27 19.83
CA TYR A 98 -2.83 6.72 19.78
C TYR A 98 -3.91 7.33 18.88
N CYS A 99 -4.03 6.82 17.64
CA CYS A 99 -5.00 7.33 16.69
C CYS A 99 -6.44 7.08 17.14
N SER A 100 -6.71 6.01 17.89
CA SER A 100 -8.06 5.71 18.40
C SER A 100 -8.61 6.80 19.33
N GLN A 101 -7.72 7.54 20.00
CA GLN A 101 -8.04 8.59 20.96
C GLN A 101 -8.07 9.98 20.34
N LEU A 102 -7.72 10.14 19.07
CA LEU A 102 -7.73 11.44 18.39
C LEU A 102 -9.14 12.04 18.38
N SER A 103 -9.22 13.31 18.75
CA SER A 103 -10.47 14.10 18.80
C SER A 103 -10.16 15.56 18.45
N GLY A 104 -11.20 16.38 18.37
CA GLY A 104 -11.07 17.82 18.15
C GLY A 104 -11.33 18.21 16.71
N ASP A 105 -10.30 18.52 15.94
CA ASP A 105 -10.45 19.06 14.59
C ASP A 105 -10.72 17.99 13.51
N LEU A 106 -11.16 18.44 12.33
CA LEU A 106 -11.47 17.55 11.21
C LEU A 106 -10.29 16.71 10.74
N PRO A 107 -9.04 17.20 10.67
CA PRO A 107 -7.86 16.37 10.40
C PRO A 107 -7.69 15.23 11.42
N ALA A 108 -7.81 15.49 12.71
CA ALA A 108 -7.66 14.47 13.75
C ALA A 108 -8.76 13.39 13.64
N LEU A 109 -10.02 13.80 13.49
CA LEU A 109 -11.15 12.87 13.32
C LEU A 109 -11.01 12.04 12.02
N ARG A 110 -10.56 12.65 10.93
CA ARG A 110 -10.27 11.94 9.68
C ARG A 110 -9.15 10.89 9.88
N ASP A 111 -8.05 11.28 10.50
CA ASP A 111 -6.88 10.42 10.67
C ASP A 111 -7.21 9.25 11.60
N ARG A 112 -7.99 9.47 12.66
CA ARG A 112 -8.58 8.44 13.52
C ARG A 112 -9.39 7.44 12.68
N ALA A 113 -10.37 7.94 11.92
CA ALA A 113 -11.23 7.10 11.10
C ALA A 113 -10.42 6.33 10.05
N PHE A 114 -9.42 6.98 9.45
CA PHE A 114 -8.59 6.38 8.42
C PHE A 114 -7.71 5.24 8.96
N VAL A 115 -6.97 5.46 10.05
CA VAL A 115 -6.06 4.45 10.62
C VAL A 115 -6.84 3.24 11.11
N LEU A 116 -7.96 3.44 11.82
CA LEU A 116 -8.79 2.33 12.28
C LEU A 116 -9.39 1.55 11.09
N THR A 117 -9.81 2.24 10.03
CA THR A 117 -10.29 1.59 8.82
C THR A 117 -9.18 0.73 8.17
N LEU A 118 -7.96 1.23 8.03
CA LEU A 118 -6.85 0.43 7.46
C LEU A 118 -6.54 -0.80 8.31
N ALA A 119 -6.48 -0.63 9.63
CA ALA A 119 -6.18 -1.71 10.57
C ALA A 119 -7.23 -2.82 10.58
N ASP A 120 -8.51 -2.48 10.38
CA ASP A 120 -9.63 -3.40 10.49
C ASP A 120 -10.11 -3.99 9.16
N THR A 121 -9.68 -3.42 8.02
CA THR A 121 -10.11 -3.88 6.68
C THR A 121 -8.97 -4.37 5.80
N GLY A 122 -7.74 -4.05 6.17
CA GLY A 122 -6.56 -4.32 5.35
C GLY A 122 -6.59 -3.62 3.99
N LEU A 123 -7.35 -2.54 3.81
CA LEU A 123 -7.35 -1.72 2.59
C LEU A 123 -5.96 -1.18 2.27
N ARG A 124 -5.64 -1.08 0.97
CA ARG A 124 -4.49 -0.27 0.56
C ARG A 124 -4.81 1.21 0.75
N ILE A 125 -3.80 2.02 1.03
CA ILE A 125 -3.99 3.48 1.19
C ILE A 125 -4.75 4.11 0.00
N SER A 126 -4.44 3.69 -1.24
CA SER A 126 -5.10 4.19 -2.44
C SER A 126 -6.57 3.74 -2.55
N GLU A 127 -6.88 2.52 -2.11
CA GLU A 127 -8.25 2.00 -2.07
C GLU A 127 -9.08 2.79 -1.04
N ALA A 128 -8.54 2.99 0.17
CA ALA A 128 -9.21 3.77 1.21
C ALA A 128 -9.44 5.23 0.79
N CYS A 129 -8.44 5.90 0.19
CA CYS A 129 -8.59 7.27 -0.29
C CYS A 129 -9.58 7.41 -1.47
N ALA A 130 -9.83 6.34 -2.21
CA ALA A 130 -10.77 6.34 -3.34
C ALA A 130 -12.23 6.10 -2.92
N LEU A 131 -12.47 5.61 -1.69
CA LEU A 131 -13.83 5.32 -1.21
C LEU A 131 -14.71 6.57 -1.22
N LYS A 132 -15.93 6.40 -1.70
CA LYS A 132 -17.01 7.39 -1.62
C LYS A 132 -18.05 6.95 -0.60
N ARG A 133 -18.77 7.89 -0.04
CA ARG A 133 -19.86 7.60 0.94
C ARG A 133 -20.92 6.67 0.37
N GLY A 134 -21.19 6.74 -0.94
CA GLY A 134 -22.14 5.88 -1.64
C GLY A 134 -21.67 4.47 -1.92
N ASP A 135 -20.36 4.20 -1.78
CA ASP A 135 -19.80 2.84 -1.94
C ASP A 135 -20.05 1.97 -0.70
N ILE A 136 -20.41 2.62 0.43
CA ILE A 136 -20.59 1.97 1.73
C ILE A 136 -22.08 1.73 2.00
N ASP A 137 -22.43 0.49 2.24
CA ASP A 137 -23.65 0.12 2.95
C ASP A 137 -23.41 0.34 4.46
N TRP A 138 -23.94 1.46 4.96
CA TRP A 138 -23.74 1.90 6.34
C TRP A 138 -24.53 1.05 7.36
N LEU A 139 -25.55 0.30 6.91
CA LEU A 139 -26.31 -0.59 7.76
C LEU A 139 -25.61 -1.93 7.93
N GLU A 140 -25.17 -2.52 6.81
CA GLU A 140 -24.51 -3.81 6.78
C GLU A 140 -22.98 -3.71 7.02
N ALA A 141 -22.46 -2.49 7.20
CA ALA A 141 -21.04 -2.21 7.39
C ALA A 141 -20.16 -2.87 6.30
N ARG A 142 -20.53 -2.70 5.02
CA ARG A 142 -19.85 -3.30 3.87
C ARG A 142 -19.63 -2.27 2.77
N ALA A 143 -18.62 -2.50 1.93
CA ALA A 143 -18.46 -1.76 0.68
C ALA A 143 -18.00 -2.68 -0.44
N ILE A 144 -18.33 -2.30 -1.68
CA ILE A 144 -17.74 -2.91 -2.87
C ILE A 144 -16.62 -1.98 -3.33
N ILE A 145 -15.44 -2.53 -3.45
CA ILE A 145 -14.28 -1.80 -3.98
C ILE A 145 -13.81 -2.42 -5.29
N ILE A 146 -13.21 -1.58 -6.12
CA ILE A 146 -12.54 -2.03 -7.35
C ILE A 146 -11.04 -2.09 -7.06
N GLY A 147 -10.48 -3.29 -7.10
CA GLY A 147 -9.06 -3.55 -6.88
C GLY A 147 -8.23 -3.49 -8.18
N LYS A 148 -7.00 -3.95 -8.09
CA LYS A 148 -6.09 -4.03 -9.25
C LYS A 148 -6.69 -4.95 -10.35
N GLY A 149 -6.68 -4.48 -11.60
CA GLY A 149 -7.21 -5.24 -12.74
C GLY A 149 -8.74 -5.28 -12.80
N ASP A 150 -9.39 -4.24 -12.28
CA ASP A 150 -10.86 -4.06 -12.29
C ASP A 150 -11.65 -5.16 -11.55
N LYS A 151 -10.96 -5.88 -10.64
CA LYS A 151 -11.60 -6.91 -9.83
C LYS A 151 -12.41 -6.28 -8.71
N GLN A 152 -13.69 -6.59 -8.66
CA GLN A 152 -14.55 -6.21 -7.56
C GLN A 152 -14.31 -7.08 -6.34
N ALA A 153 -14.33 -6.48 -5.17
CA ALA A 153 -14.25 -7.19 -3.90
C ALA A 153 -15.13 -6.53 -2.85
N VAL A 154 -15.75 -7.35 -2.02
CA VAL A 154 -16.51 -6.88 -0.86
C VAL A 154 -15.55 -6.77 0.32
N ILE A 155 -15.61 -5.62 1.00
CA ILE A 155 -14.94 -5.41 2.29
C ILE A 155 -15.98 -5.28 3.39
N ARG A 156 -15.61 -5.69 4.60
CA ARG A 156 -16.40 -5.48 5.81
C ARG A 156 -15.65 -4.53 6.73
N PHE A 157 -16.39 -3.62 7.32
CA PHE A 157 -15.91 -2.72 8.36
C PHE A 157 -16.24 -3.29 9.73
N SER A 158 -15.39 -3.06 10.71
CA SER A 158 -15.71 -3.30 12.11
C SER A 158 -16.67 -2.23 12.64
N ASP A 159 -17.35 -2.53 13.74
CA ASP A 159 -18.24 -1.58 14.39
C ASP A 159 -17.51 -0.29 14.77
N ARG A 160 -16.28 -0.41 15.30
CA ARG A 160 -15.47 0.78 15.62
C ARG A 160 -15.11 1.61 14.39
N SER A 161 -14.78 0.97 13.25
CA SER A 161 -14.46 1.70 12.01
C SER A 161 -15.67 2.47 11.49
N ILE A 162 -16.87 1.85 11.48
CA ILE A 162 -18.12 2.50 11.07
C ILE A 162 -18.45 3.65 12.00
N GLN A 163 -18.32 3.46 13.31
CA GLN A 163 -18.61 4.48 14.29
C GLN A 163 -17.73 5.72 14.10
N VAL A 164 -16.42 5.56 14.04
CA VAL A 164 -15.50 6.71 13.89
C VAL A 164 -15.64 7.40 12.53
N MET A 165 -16.01 6.68 11.47
CA MET A 165 -16.34 7.28 10.18
C MET A 165 -17.63 8.12 10.27
N ARG A 166 -18.67 7.65 10.98
CA ARG A 166 -19.90 8.42 11.21
C ARG A 166 -19.63 9.68 12.03
N GLU A 167 -18.83 9.58 13.09
CA GLU A 167 -18.42 10.73 13.92
C GLU A 167 -17.69 11.78 13.08
N TYR A 168 -16.73 11.34 12.26
CA TYR A 168 -16.02 12.22 11.34
C TYR A 168 -16.96 12.88 10.31
N HIS A 169 -17.89 12.11 9.72
CA HIS A 169 -18.84 12.67 8.76
C HIS A 169 -19.83 13.65 9.42
N THR A 170 -20.25 13.38 10.65
CA THR A 170 -21.08 14.32 11.43
C THR A 170 -20.35 15.63 11.66
N ALA A 171 -19.07 15.58 12.01
CA ALA A 171 -18.23 16.78 12.15
C ALA A 171 -18.06 17.53 10.81
N CYS A 172 -18.04 16.83 9.68
CA CYS A 172 -17.99 17.45 8.36
C CYS A 172 -19.27 18.17 7.95
N ALA A 173 -20.40 17.96 8.61
CA ALA A 173 -21.69 18.55 8.23
C ALA A 173 -21.63 20.08 8.12
N SER A 174 -20.79 20.75 8.90
CA SER A 174 -20.60 22.21 8.84
C SER A 174 -19.99 22.74 7.54
N ILE A 175 -19.26 21.88 6.80
CA ILE A 175 -18.60 22.25 5.53
C ILE A 175 -19.25 21.61 4.29
N GLU A 176 -20.19 20.68 4.47
CA GLU A 176 -20.89 19.99 3.37
C GLU A 176 -21.66 20.94 2.44
N PRO A 177 -22.39 21.96 2.94
CA PRO A 177 -23.15 22.86 2.08
C PRO A 177 -22.29 23.58 1.03
N ASN A 178 -21.00 23.77 1.30
CA ASN A 178 -20.06 24.43 0.40
C ASN A 178 -19.58 23.51 -0.74
N THR A 179 -19.85 22.21 -0.66
CA THR A 179 -19.22 21.19 -1.53
C THR A 179 -19.91 21.04 -2.87
N ARG A 180 -21.22 21.28 -2.94
CA ARG A 180 -22.06 21.15 -4.15
C ARG A 180 -22.02 19.75 -4.82
N LEU A 181 -21.59 18.73 -4.10
CA LEU A 181 -21.58 17.33 -4.56
C LEU A 181 -22.69 16.56 -3.84
N PRO A 182 -23.40 15.68 -4.55
CA PRO A 182 -24.32 14.75 -3.89
C PRO A 182 -23.59 13.95 -2.80
N LEU A 183 -24.26 13.71 -1.69
CA LEU A 183 -23.66 13.02 -0.52
C LEU A 183 -22.99 11.68 -0.91
N LYS A 184 -23.67 10.89 -1.75
CA LYS A 184 -23.15 9.61 -2.25
C LYS A 184 -21.84 9.74 -3.03
N SER A 185 -21.60 10.89 -3.68
CA SER A 185 -20.40 11.15 -4.48
C SER A 185 -19.25 11.75 -3.67
N GLN A 186 -19.49 12.14 -2.41
CA GLN A 186 -18.46 12.70 -1.55
C GLN A 186 -17.47 11.62 -1.10
N PRO A 187 -16.16 11.94 -1.00
CA PRO A 187 -15.18 11.02 -0.48
C PRO A 187 -15.47 10.66 0.99
N VAL A 188 -15.14 9.43 1.38
CA VAL A 188 -15.18 9.02 2.80
C VAL A 188 -14.14 9.81 3.59
N PHE A 189 -12.94 9.96 3.04
CA PHE A 189 -11.85 10.70 3.66
C PHE A 189 -11.52 11.95 2.83
N ALA A 190 -11.65 13.12 3.44
CA ALA A 190 -11.45 14.39 2.77
C ALA A 190 -10.17 15.09 3.23
N ARG A 191 -9.65 15.97 2.39
CA ARG A 191 -8.59 16.90 2.77
C ARG A 191 -9.17 18.09 3.52
N HIS A 192 -8.40 18.61 4.48
CA HIS A 192 -8.80 19.73 5.32
C HIS A 192 -7.75 20.86 5.36
N ASP A 193 -6.86 20.90 4.36
CA ASP A 193 -5.92 21.98 4.22
C ASP A 193 -6.55 23.24 3.58
N ILE A 194 -5.79 24.30 3.54
CA ILE A 194 -6.23 25.61 2.98
C ILE A 194 -6.75 25.45 1.54
N ARG A 195 -6.18 24.55 0.75
CA ARG A 195 -6.60 24.31 -0.64
C ARG A 195 -7.96 23.61 -0.76
N ALA A 196 -8.47 23.03 0.32
CA ALA A 196 -9.82 22.50 0.37
C ALA A 196 -10.88 23.62 0.38
N SER A 197 -10.53 24.84 0.85
CA SER A 197 -11.43 25.99 0.89
C SER A 197 -12.76 25.70 1.61
N LYS A 198 -12.69 24.99 2.75
CA LYS A 198 -13.85 24.52 3.54
C LYS A 198 -14.86 23.72 2.71
N LYS A 199 -14.39 22.87 1.80
CA LYS A 199 -15.19 21.96 0.97
C LYS A 199 -14.75 20.52 1.20
N ILE A 200 -15.68 19.60 1.01
CA ILE A 200 -15.37 18.15 1.00
C ILE A 200 -14.69 17.80 -0.34
N LYS A 201 -13.38 17.69 -0.32
CA LYS A 201 -12.57 17.27 -1.47
C LYS A 201 -11.80 16.01 -1.14
N PRO A 202 -11.60 15.09 -2.10
CA PRO A 202 -10.86 13.86 -1.85
C PRO A 202 -9.41 14.17 -1.42
N ILE A 203 -8.91 13.41 -0.46
CA ILE A 203 -7.50 13.39 -0.12
C ILE A 203 -6.78 12.37 -1.01
N SER A 204 -5.61 12.72 -1.51
CA SER A 204 -4.80 11.78 -2.27
C SER A 204 -4.08 10.79 -1.32
N ALA A 205 -3.67 9.63 -1.85
CA ALA A 205 -2.84 8.69 -1.12
C ALA A 205 -1.52 9.33 -0.61
N SER A 206 -0.92 10.24 -1.38
CA SER A 206 0.26 11.01 -0.96
C SER A 206 -0.07 11.96 0.18
N GLY A 207 -1.20 12.70 0.11
CA GLY A 207 -1.61 13.60 1.18
C GLY A 207 -1.91 12.84 2.49
N MET A 208 -2.57 11.68 2.40
CA MET A 208 -2.81 10.85 3.57
C MET A 208 -1.51 10.22 4.11
N TRP A 209 -0.61 9.83 3.21
CA TRP A 209 0.72 9.35 3.61
C TRP A 209 1.45 10.42 4.43
N THR A 210 1.46 11.68 3.98
CA THR A 210 2.06 12.80 4.72
C THR A 210 1.36 13.03 6.07
N ALA A 211 0.02 12.95 6.13
CA ALA A 211 -0.71 13.12 7.39
C ALA A 211 -0.32 12.06 8.43
N ILE A 212 -0.16 10.81 8.03
CA ILE A 212 0.12 9.71 8.96
C ILE A 212 1.63 9.58 9.23
N LYS A 213 2.47 9.66 8.20
CA LYS A 213 3.93 9.42 8.33
C LYS A 213 4.75 10.70 8.54
N GLY A 214 4.20 11.86 8.22
CA GLY A 214 4.92 13.12 8.24
C GLY A 214 5.80 13.35 7.00
N ASP A 215 6.36 14.55 6.91
CA ASP A 215 7.33 14.93 5.90
C ASP A 215 8.44 15.80 6.56
N PRO A 216 9.58 15.21 6.93
CA PRO A 216 10.66 15.95 7.58
C PRO A 216 11.26 17.05 6.71
N MET A 217 11.24 16.88 5.39
CA MET A 217 11.77 17.91 4.48
C MET A 217 10.92 19.18 4.51
N GLN A 218 9.63 19.04 4.82
CA GLN A 218 8.70 20.15 5.00
C GLN A 218 8.44 20.50 6.47
N GLY A 219 9.10 19.82 7.42
CA GLY A 219 8.88 20.01 8.86
C GLY A 219 7.52 19.52 9.34
N ILE A 220 6.86 18.63 8.60
CA ILE A 220 5.54 18.12 8.94
C ILE A 220 5.69 16.85 9.80
N LYS A 221 5.23 16.94 11.04
CA LYS A 221 5.11 15.80 11.97
C LYS A 221 3.87 15.00 11.64
N GLY A 222 4.01 13.67 11.54
CA GLY A 222 2.89 12.77 11.26
C GLY A 222 2.37 12.06 12.51
N ARG A 223 1.21 11.38 12.40
CA ARG A 223 0.59 10.67 13.53
C ARG A 223 1.47 9.56 14.11
N ILE A 224 2.37 8.96 13.31
CA ILE A 224 3.34 7.96 13.80
C ILE A 224 4.29 8.60 14.82
N GLU A 225 4.85 9.75 14.50
CA GLU A 225 5.77 10.47 15.39
C GLU A 225 5.04 11.08 16.60
N GLU A 226 3.80 11.53 16.41
CA GLU A 226 2.94 12.02 17.50
C GLU A 226 2.59 10.90 18.48
N ALA A 227 2.46 9.66 18.02
CA ALA A 227 2.31 8.47 18.85
C ALA A 227 3.61 8.08 19.62
N GLY A 228 4.70 8.83 19.47
CA GLY A 228 5.97 8.51 20.09
C GLY A 228 6.72 7.35 19.41
N VAL A 229 6.34 7.00 18.19
CA VAL A 229 6.95 5.91 17.42
C VAL A 229 7.94 6.48 16.40
N ASP A 230 9.13 5.86 16.31
CA ASP A 230 10.07 6.20 15.24
C ASP A 230 9.45 5.87 13.89
N ARG A 231 9.39 6.89 13.02
CA ARG A 231 8.80 6.76 11.68
C ARG A 231 9.44 5.70 10.79
N SER A 232 10.67 5.26 11.08
CA SER A 232 11.35 4.19 10.34
C SER A 232 10.75 2.81 10.64
N LEU A 233 10.14 2.63 11.82
CA LEU A 233 9.57 1.38 12.29
C LEU A 233 8.21 1.05 11.68
N VAL A 234 7.46 2.06 11.20
CA VAL A 234 6.10 1.86 10.68
C VAL A 234 5.95 2.47 9.29
N ARG A 235 5.54 1.64 8.36
CA ARG A 235 5.12 2.04 7.02
C ARG A 235 3.58 2.00 6.94
N ILE A 236 2.98 2.80 6.10
CA ILE A 236 1.51 2.78 5.93
C ILE A 236 0.99 1.38 5.53
N HIS A 237 1.78 0.63 4.77
CA HIS A 237 1.39 -0.73 4.38
C HIS A 237 1.42 -1.73 5.56
N ASP A 238 2.06 -1.38 6.67
CA ASP A 238 2.15 -2.25 7.85
C ASP A 238 0.80 -2.37 8.58
N PHE A 239 -0.13 -1.41 8.44
CA PHE A 239 -1.53 -1.60 8.89
C PHE A 239 -2.22 -2.76 8.16
N ARG A 240 -1.93 -2.96 6.87
CA ARG A 240 -2.42 -4.12 6.13
C ARG A 240 -1.69 -5.40 6.54
N HIS A 241 -0.40 -5.33 6.81
CA HIS A 241 0.34 -6.45 7.38
C HIS A 241 -0.24 -6.86 8.73
N TYR A 242 -0.55 -5.88 9.57
CA TYR A 242 -1.22 -6.08 10.85
C TYR A 242 -2.57 -6.80 10.68
N PHE A 243 -3.46 -6.31 9.80
CA PHE A 243 -4.74 -6.94 9.51
C PHE A 243 -4.60 -8.42 9.12
N VAL A 244 -3.69 -8.73 8.19
CA VAL A 244 -3.46 -10.11 7.73
C VAL A 244 -2.93 -10.98 8.87
N THR A 245 -1.98 -10.47 9.64
CA THR A 245 -1.42 -11.18 10.80
C THR A 245 -2.51 -11.47 11.84
N MET A 246 -3.30 -10.47 12.21
CA MET A 246 -4.36 -10.64 13.21
C MET A 246 -5.45 -11.60 12.74
N THR A 247 -5.84 -11.58 11.46
CA THR A 247 -6.81 -12.56 10.92
C THR A 247 -6.25 -13.97 10.89
N TYR A 248 -4.95 -14.13 10.63
CA TYR A 248 -4.30 -15.45 10.69
C TYR A 248 -4.19 -15.95 12.12
N LEU A 249 -3.70 -15.14 13.06
CA LEU A 249 -3.58 -15.49 14.48
C LEU A 249 -4.93 -15.89 15.11
N ALA A 250 -6.00 -15.21 14.71
CA ALA A 250 -7.33 -15.47 15.27
C ALA A 250 -7.92 -16.84 14.89
N LYS A 251 -7.53 -17.41 13.76
CA LYS A 251 -8.18 -18.62 13.22
C LYS A 251 -7.22 -19.70 12.72
N GLY A 252 -5.90 -19.45 12.61
CA GLY A 252 -4.93 -20.37 12.01
C GLY A 252 -5.21 -20.68 10.52
N ASN A 253 -6.17 -19.99 9.91
CA ASN A 253 -6.64 -20.31 8.56
C ASN A 253 -6.08 -19.34 7.52
N LEU A 254 -5.06 -19.82 6.82
CA LEU A 254 -4.36 -19.03 5.79
C LEU A 254 -5.26 -18.67 4.60
N LYS A 255 -6.16 -19.57 4.22
CA LYS A 255 -7.10 -19.34 3.12
C LYS A 255 -8.08 -18.23 3.46
N LEU A 256 -8.64 -18.24 4.67
CA LEU A 256 -9.49 -17.17 5.17
C LEU A 256 -8.75 -15.82 5.20
N SER A 257 -7.51 -15.81 5.70
CA SER A 257 -6.68 -14.59 5.70
C SER A 257 -6.40 -14.06 4.30
N GLN A 258 -6.18 -14.96 3.32
CA GLN A 258 -6.02 -14.59 1.91
C GLN A 258 -7.27 -13.91 1.36
N GLU A 259 -8.44 -14.49 1.61
CA GLU A 259 -9.72 -13.98 1.11
C GLU A 259 -10.05 -12.62 1.73
N LEU A 260 -9.95 -12.49 3.05
CA LEU A 260 -10.19 -11.24 3.76
C LEU A 260 -9.21 -10.13 3.34
N ALA A 261 -7.95 -10.47 3.13
CA ALA A 261 -6.94 -9.54 2.62
C ALA A 261 -7.04 -9.30 1.11
N ARG A 262 -7.80 -10.09 0.39
CA ARG A 262 -7.93 -9.99 -1.08
C ARG A 262 -6.57 -10.11 -1.77
N HIS A 263 -5.78 -11.11 -1.35
CA HIS A 263 -4.52 -11.43 -2.01
C HIS A 263 -4.77 -12.28 -3.25
N ASP A 264 -4.27 -11.86 -4.41
CA ASP A 264 -4.39 -12.61 -5.67
C ASP A 264 -3.74 -14.00 -5.60
N SER A 265 -2.74 -14.17 -4.73
CA SER A 265 -2.00 -15.43 -4.53
C SER A 265 -1.90 -15.78 -3.05
N ILE A 266 -2.10 -17.06 -2.73
CA ILE A 266 -1.86 -17.63 -1.41
C ILE A 266 -0.41 -17.44 -0.96
N ASP A 267 0.52 -17.42 -1.90
CA ASP A 267 1.94 -17.15 -1.66
C ASP A 267 2.20 -15.81 -0.98
N THR A 268 1.35 -14.82 -1.23
CA THR A 268 1.44 -13.52 -0.56
C THR A 268 1.05 -13.65 0.91
N THR A 269 0.08 -14.50 1.21
CA THR A 269 -0.39 -14.75 2.58
C THR A 269 0.53 -15.74 3.31
N ASN A 270 1.15 -16.70 2.65
CA ASN A 270 2.14 -17.62 3.24
C ASN A 270 3.31 -16.89 3.92
N ARG A 271 3.59 -15.65 3.54
CA ARG A 271 4.65 -14.83 4.15
C ARG A 271 4.36 -14.44 5.60
N TYR A 272 3.17 -14.71 6.11
CA TYR A 272 2.73 -14.37 7.47
C TYR A 272 2.65 -15.59 8.40
N THR A 273 2.87 -16.80 7.90
CA THR A 273 2.74 -18.04 8.70
C THR A 273 3.67 -18.11 9.91
N HIS A 274 4.84 -17.45 9.82
CA HIS A 274 5.79 -17.39 10.92
C HIS A 274 5.29 -16.62 12.16
N PHE A 275 4.25 -15.80 12.03
CA PHE A 275 3.66 -15.10 13.17
C PHE A 275 2.76 -16.03 14.01
N GLY A 276 2.31 -17.17 13.47
CA GLY A 276 1.38 -18.06 14.16
C GLY A 276 2.00 -18.84 15.32
N GLY A 277 3.32 -18.98 15.32
CA GLY A 277 4.00 -19.82 16.31
C GLY A 277 3.61 -21.31 16.25
N GLU A 278 2.78 -21.72 15.27
CA GLU A 278 2.26 -23.09 15.15
C GLU A 278 3.40 -24.10 14.95
N ALA A 279 4.44 -23.72 14.21
CA ALA A 279 5.62 -24.58 14.02
C ALA A 279 6.38 -24.78 15.33
N ASP A 280 6.54 -23.72 16.12
CA ASP A 280 7.22 -23.77 17.42
C ASP A 280 6.38 -24.53 18.43
N ALA A 281 5.07 -24.26 18.50
CA ALA A 281 4.14 -24.99 19.35
C ALA A 281 4.08 -26.48 19.00
N ALA A 282 4.02 -26.82 17.71
CA ALA A 282 4.06 -28.22 17.25
C ALA A 282 5.40 -28.87 17.56
N TYR A 283 6.51 -28.13 17.39
CA TYR A 283 7.83 -28.64 17.76
C TYR A 283 7.90 -28.95 19.26
N ASP A 284 7.45 -28.02 20.11
CA ASP A 284 7.42 -28.21 21.56
C ASP A 284 6.49 -29.35 21.95
N GLU A 285 5.35 -29.50 21.30
CA GLU A 285 4.43 -30.61 21.53
C GLU A 285 5.04 -31.96 21.18
N ILE A 286 5.78 -32.03 20.07
CA ILE A 286 6.35 -33.29 19.56
C ILE A 286 7.64 -33.64 20.31
N PHE A 287 8.50 -32.64 20.57
CA PHE A 287 9.87 -32.89 20.99
C PHE A 287 10.19 -32.46 22.43
N ASN A 288 9.48 -31.47 22.99
CA ASN A 288 9.75 -30.94 24.33
C ASN A 288 8.76 -31.41 25.40
N LYS A 289 7.63 -32.04 25.04
CA LYS A 289 6.82 -32.81 26.01
C LYS A 289 7.53 -34.12 26.38
N ARG A 290 8.69 -33.97 27.02
CA ARG A 290 9.26 -35.03 27.83
C ARG A 290 9.02 -34.70 29.30
N LYS A 291 7.95 -35.30 29.84
CA LYS A 291 7.51 -35.42 31.23
C LYS A 291 6.84 -34.22 31.84
#